data_f40838c0e2ba6ca5bad08f89959191f9
#
_entry.id   f40838c0e2ba6ca5bad08f89959191f9
#
_cell.length_a   1.000
_cell.length_b   1.000
_cell.length_c   1.000
_cell.angle_alpha   90.00
_cell.angle_beta   90.00
_cell.angle_gamma   90.00
#
_symmetry.space_group_name_H-M   'P 1'
#
loop_
_entity.id
_entity.type
_entity.pdbx_description
1 polymer ?
#
loop_
_entity_poly.entity_id
_entity_poly.type
_entity_poly.pdbx_seq_one_letter_code
_entity_poly.pdbx_strand_id
1 'polypeptide(L)'
;MDLFEKCKGFYSDPAVAQKYGYPTNPHTAQAMGLFPYFIPIEHPEGTEVVIHGKKYIMIGSNNYVGLTQHPKVKEAAIEAVKKFGTSCTGSRFLNGTLDLHL
;
A
#
# COMPACT_ATOMS: atom_id res chain seq x y z
N MET A 1 -24.24 -0.50 -17.16
CA MET A 1 -22.83 -0.12 -17.42
C MET A 1 -22.05 -0.36 -16.15
N ASP A 2 -21.10 -1.27 -16.19
CA ASP A 2 -20.23 -1.64 -15.06
C ASP A 2 -19.34 -0.46 -14.67
N LEU A 3 -19.00 -0.35 -13.38
CA LEU A 3 -18.10 0.67 -12.84
C LEU A 3 -16.74 0.64 -13.53
N PHE A 4 -16.23 -0.55 -13.81
CA PHE A 4 -14.95 -0.74 -14.52
C PHE A 4 -14.99 -0.22 -15.97
N GLU A 5 -16.10 -0.35 -16.66
CA GLU A 5 -16.29 0.23 -18.01
C GLU A 5 -16.30 1.76 -17.96
N LYS A 6 -16.91 2.36 -16.93
CA LYS A 6 -16.86 3.82 -16.71
C LYS A 6 -15.43 4.30 -16.40
N CYS A 7 -14.67 3.54 -15.61
CA CYS A 7 -13.29 3.89 -15.29
C CYS A 7 -12.37 3.79 -16.51
N LYS A 8 -12.59 2.85 -17.43
CA LYS A 8 -11.82 2.77 -18.68
C LYS A 8 -11.91 4.05 -19.50
N GLY A 9 -13.11 4.64 -19.62
CA GLY A 9 -13.32 5.90 -20.34
C GLY A 9 -12.58 7.08 -19.71
N PHE A 10 -12.57 7.16 -18.38
CA PHE A 10 -11.90 8.23 -17.65
C PHE A 10 -10.36 8.24 -17.85
N TYR A 11 -9.74 7.05 -17.89
CA TYR A 11 -8.28 6.93 -18.08
C TYR A 11 -7.82 6.99 -19.54
N SER A 12 -8.73 7.01 -20.49
CA SER A 12 -8.41 6.98 -21.93
C SER A 12 -8.94 8.18 -22.70
N ASP A 13 -9.35 9.28 -22.02
CA ASP A 13 -9.85 10.47 -22.70
C ASP A 13 -8.71 11.20 -23.43
N PRO A 14 -8.69 11.17 -24.77
CA PRO A 14 -7.65 11.83 -25.56
C PRO A 14 -7.61 13.35 -25.36
N ALA A 15 -8.74 13.98 -25.04
CA ALA A 15 -8.83 15.41 -24.81
C ALA A 15 -8.06 15.84 -23.56
N VAL A 16 -8.06 15.00 -22.50
CA VAL A 16 -7.29 15.25 -21.29
C VAL A 16 -5.79 15.09 -21.55
N ALA A 17 -5.40 14.06 -22.28
CA ALA A 17 -3.99 13.85 -22.67
C ALA A 17 -3.46 15.01 -23.51
N GLN A 18 -4.24 15.48 -24.47
CA GLN A 18 -3.89 16.60 -25.33
C GLN A 18 -3.79 17.91 -24.55
N LYS A 19 -4.71 18.15 -23.59
CA LYS A 19 -4.74 19.40 -22.81
C LYS A 19 -3.58 19.51 -21.83
N TYR A 20 -3.15 18.42 -21.22
CA TYR A 20 -2.16 18.45 -20.14
C TYR A 20 -0.80 17.86 -20.53
N GLY A 21 -0.65 17.34 -21.73
CA GLY A 21 0.63 16.88 -22.29
C GLY A 21 1.19 15.60 -21.67
N TYR A 22 0.37 14.83 -20.93
CA TYR A 22 0.80 13.51 -20.41
C TYR A 22 -0.29 12.45 -20.56
N PRO A 23 0.10 11.19 -20.58
CA PRO A 23 -0.82 10.09 -20.80
C PRO A 23 -1.84 9.98 -19.66
N THR A 24 -3.11 9.90 -20.01
CA THR A 24 -4.21 9.69 -19.05
C THR A 24 -4.37 8.21 -18.66
N ASN A 25 -3.80 7.30 -19.45
CA ASN A 25 -3.81 5.88 -19.15
C ASN A 25 -2.61 5.50 -18.27
N PRO A 26 -2.84 4.93 -17.07
CA PRO A 26 -1.77 4.52 -16.17
C PRO A 26 -0.75 3.56 -16.78
N HIS A 27 -1.18 2.63 -17.63
CA HIS A 27 -0.29 1.70 -18.30
C HIS A 27 0.63 2.38 -19.31
N THR A 28 0.13 3.37 -20.05
CA THR A 28 0.94 4.17 -20.96
C THR A 28 1.93 5.03 -20.18
N ALA A 29 1.48 5.66 -19.09
CA ALA A 29 2.35 6.43 -18.21
C ALA A 29 3.47 5.57 -17.61
N GLN A 30 3.14 4.34 -17.19
CA GLN A 30 4.11 3.39 -16.66
C GLN A 30 5.14 2.96 -17.70
N ALA A 31 4.71 2.66 -18.93
CA ALA A 31 5.61 2.30 -20.04
C ALA A 31 6.54 3.46 -20.41
N MET A 32 6.12 4.70 -20.23
CA MET A 32 6.94 5.91 -20.47
C MET A 32 7.81 6.29 -19.26
N GLY A 33 7.76 5.56 -18.15
CA GLY A 33 8.47 5.89 -16.92
C GLY A 33 7.93 7.11 -16.17
N LEU A 34 6.73 7.57 -16.50
CA LEU A 34 6.09 8.77 -15.93
C LEU A 34 5.09 8.44 -14.81
N PHE A 35 5.02 7.18 -14.39
CA PHE A 35 4.09 6.71 -13.35
C PHE A 35 4.85 6.30 -12.10
N PRO A 36 5.04 7.19 -11.12
CA PRO A 36 5.86 6.94 -9.94
C PRO A 36 5.12 6.20 -8.81
N TYR A 37 3.95 5.63 -9.10
CA TYR A 37 3.10 4.96 -8.10
C TYR A 37 3.24 3.44 -8.18
N PHE A 38 2.86 2.76 -7.09
CA PHE A 38 2.86 1.30 -6.98
C PHE A 38 4.21 0.63 -7.27
N ILE A 39 5.31 1.34 -6.95
CA ILE A 39 6.65 0.78 -7.06
C ILE A 39 6.81 -0.28 -5.97
N PRO A 40 7.11 -1.54 -6.31
CA PRO A 40 7.25 -2.60 -5.33
C PRO A 40 8.52 -2.40 -4.49
N ILE A 41 8.37 -2.53 -3.18
CA ILE A 41 9.47 -2.52 -2.22
C ILE A 41 9.78 -3.98 -1.87
N GLU A 42 11.01 -4.41 -2.15
CA GLU A 42 11.45 -5.80 -1.96
C GLU A 42 11.75 -6.09 -0.47
N HIS A 43 12.49 -5.18 0.18
CA HIS A 43 12.86 -5.30 1.59
C HIS A 43 12.67 -3.97 2.33
N PRO A 44 11.63 -3.85 3.17
CA PRO A 44 11.44 -2.69 4.03
C PRO A 44 12.22 -2.86 5.34
N GLU A 45 13.46 -2.39 5.40
CA GLU A 45 14.33 -2.49 6.57
C GLU A 45 14.47 -1.11 7.27
N GLY A 46 13.53 -0.79 8.15
CA GLY A 46 13.59 0.44 8.93
C GLY A 46 13.49 1.70 8.06
N THR A 47 14.59 2.46 7.96
CA THR A 47 14.69 3.66 7.13
C THR A 47 15.26 3.39 5.74
N GLU A 48 15.72 2.19 5.47
CA GLU A 48 16.22 1.77 4.16
C GLU A 48 15.24 0.83 3.49
N VAL A 49 15.16 0.89 2.16
CA VAL A 49 14.35 -0.01 1.34
C VAL A 49 15.12 -0.46 0.12
N VAL A 50 14.80 -1.63 -0.40
CA VAL A 50 15.34 -2.12 -1.67
C VAL A 50 14.27 -2.04 -2.74
N ILE A 51 14.58 -1.40 -3.85
CA ILE A 51 13.74 -1.26 -5.04
C ILE A 51 14.59 -1.61 -6.26
N HIS A 52 14.17 -2.61 -7.04
CA HIS A 52 14.91 -3.11 -8.20
C HIS A 52 16.39 -3.44 -7.85
N GLY A 53 16.59 -4.11 -6.72
CA GLY A 53 17.91 -4.51 -6.23
C GLY A 53 18.81 -3.37 -5.74
N LYS A 54 18.34 -2.13 -5.68
CA LYS A 54 19.10 -0.98 -5.19
C LYS A 54 18.55 -0.47 -3.86
N LYS A 55 19.44 -0.04 -2.96
CA LYS A 55 19.08 0.55 -1.68
C LYS A 55 18.72 2.02 -1.83
N TYR A 56 17.67 2.43 -1.14
CA TYR A 56 17.18 3.81 -1.05
C TYR A 56 16.83 4.16 0.39
N ILE A 57 16.88 5.45 0.72
CA ILE A 57 16.40 5.96 2.00
C ILE A 57 14.91 6.26 1.88
N MET A 58 14.11 5.67 2.75
CA MET A 58 12.66 5.86 2.80
C MET A 58 12.31 7.09 3.65
N ILE A 59 12.05 8.21 3.00
CA ILE A 59 11.60 9.45 3.65
C ILE A 59 10.09 9.64 3.64
N GLY A 60 9.35 8.85 2.87
CA GLY A 60 7.89 8.94 2.70
C GLY A 60 7.09 7.98 3.58
N SER A 61 7.71 7.36 4.60
CA SER A 61 7.05 6.40 5.47
C SER A 61 6.24 7.07 6.59
N ASN A 62 5.08 6.49 6.93
CA ASN A 62 4.31 6.84 8.13
C ASN A 62 4.81 6.14 9.40
N ASN A 63 5.98 5.51 9.36
CA ASN A 63 6.62 4.85 10.51
C ASN A 63 7.28 5.86 11.45
N TYR A 64 6.50 6.80 12.00
CA TYR A 64 6.99 7.97 12.73
C TYR A 64 7.85 7.64 13.96
N VAL A 65 7.57 6.55 14.64
CA VAL A 65 8.30 6.09 15.82
C VAL A 65 9.27 4.93 15.54
N GLY A 66 9.39 4.50 14.30
CA GLY A 66 10.37 3.48 13.87
C GLY A 66 10.10 2.06 14.38
N LEU A 67 8.91 1.75 14.87
CA LEU A 67 8.61 0.48 15.55
C LEU A 67 8.18 -0.66 14.64
N THR A 68 7.91 -0.41 13.36
CA THR A 68 7.37 -1.44 12.45
C THR A 68 8.27 -2.67 12.29
N GLN A 69 9.58 -2.50 12.44
CA GLN A 69 10.57 -3.61 12.37
C GLN A 69 11.12 -4.01 13.73
N HIS A 70 10.62 -3.43 14.82
CA HIS A 70 11.12 -3.74 16.16
C HIS A 70 10.81 -5.21 16.52
N PRO A 71 11.80 -6.02 16.96
CA PRO A 71 11.61 -7.45 17.20
C PRO A 71 10.45 -7.78 18.13
N LYS A 72 10.35 -7.08 19.27
CA LYS A 72 9.24 -7.30 20.23
C LYS A 72 7.86 -7.00 19.66
N VAL A 73 7.75 -6.00 18.77
CA VAL A 73 6.46 -5.67 18.11
C VAL A 73 6.09 -6.75 17.11
N LYS A 74 7.06 -7.25 16.35
CA LYS A 74 6.84 -8.36 15.41
C LYS A 74 6.45 -9.65 16.15
N GLU A 75 7.15 -9.96 17.24
CA GLU A 75 6.84 -11.14 18.06
C GLU A 75 5.43 -11.07 18.66
N ALA A 76 5.06 -9.93 19.25
CA ALA A 76 3.71 -9.71 19.76
C ALA A 76 2.62 -9.86 18.67
N ALA A 77 2.88 -9.36 17.46
CA ALA A 77 1.96 -9.54 16.35
C ALA A 77 1.82 -11.01 15.92
N ILE A 78 2.93 -11.76 15.89
CA ILE A 78 2.92 -13.20 15.59
C ILE A 78 2.12 -13.97 16.63
N GLU A 79 2.33 -13.69 17.91
CA GLU A 79 1.59 -14.35 18.99
C GLU A 79 0.10 -13.99 18.95
N ALA A 80 -0.25 -12.73 18.64
CA ALA A 80 -1.63 -12.32 18.46
C ALA A 80 -2.30 -13.09 17.31
N VAL A 81 -1.63 -13.25 16.17
CA VAL A 81 -2.14 -14.04 15.05
C VAL A 81 -2.32 -15.51 15.41
N LYS A 82 -1.38 -16.12 16.15
CA LYS A 82 -1.49 -17.50 16.61
C LYS A 82 -2.69 -17.69 17.54
N LYS A 83 -2.94 -16.74 18.45
CA LYS A 83 -4.01 -16.84 19.46
C LYS A 83 -5.39 -16.51 18.90
N PHE A 84 -5.50 -15.47 18.07
CA PHE A 84 -6.77 -14.89 17.65
C PHE A 84 -7.10 -15.08 16.17
N GLY A 85 -6.16 -15.57 15.37
CA GLY A 85 -6.29 -15.61 13.92
C GLY A 85 -6.03 -14.24 13.26
N THR A 86 -6.48 -14.08 12.02
CA THR A 86 -6.18 -12.92 11.18
C THR A 86 -7.25 -11.83 11.21
N SER A 87 -8.35 -12.05 11.95
CA SER A 87 -9.46 -11.10 12.03
C SER A 87 -10.28 -11.29 13.29
N CYS A 88 -10.87 -10.21 13.80
CA CYS A 88 -11.89 -10.27 14.85
C CYS A 88 -13.30 -10.59 14.31
N THR A 89 -13.47 -10.78 13.01
CA THR A 89 -14.69 -11.25 12.30
C THR A 89 -15.97 -10.44 12.55
N GLY A 90 -15.91 -9.37 13.33
CA GLY A 90 -17.06 -8.53 13.64
C GLY A 90 -16.65 -7.17 14.17
N SER A 91 -17.63 -6.26 14.30
CA SER A 91 -17.37 -4.94 14.84
C SER A 91 -17.04 -5.00 16.34
N ARG A 92 -16.17 -4.10 16.79
CA ARG A 92 -15.81 -3.97 18.22
C ARG A 92 -17.00 -3.82 19.14
N PHE A 93 -18.04 -3.16 18.67
CA PHE A 93 -19.27 -2.90 19.43
C PHE A 93 -20.14 -4.15 19.63
N LEU A 94 -20.15 -5.07 18.69
CA LEU A 94 -21.04 -6.26 18.71
C LEU A 94 -20.32 -7.51 19.23
N ASN A 95 -19.50 -8.11 18.40
CA ASN A 95 -18.89 -9.41 18.65
C ASN A 95 -17.40 -9.49 18.33
N GLY A 96 -16.77 -8.38 17.95
CA GLY A 96 -15.36 -8.34 17.55
C GLY A 96 -14.42 -7.78 18.63
N THR A 97 -14.85 -7.64 19.89
CA THR A 97 -13.97 -7.26 20.99
C THR A 97 -13.31 -8.50 21.58
N LEU A 98 -12.02 -8.62 21.32
CA LEU A 98 -11.17 -9.66 21.88
C LEU A 98 -10.49 -9.16 23.17
N ASP A 99 -10.00 -10.05 24.03
CA ASP A 99 -9.21 -9.70 25.22
C ASP A 99 -7.93 -8.94 24.86
N LEU A 100 -7.40 -9.10 23.64
CA LEU A 100 -6.30 -8.32 23.10
C LEU A 100 -6.59 -6.79 23.08
N HIS A 101 -7.84 -6.41 23.10
CA HIS A 101 -8.25 -5.00 22.99
C HIS A 101 -8.46 -4.31 24.36
N LEU A 102 -8.41 -5.07 25.44
CA LEU A 102 -8.59 -4.59 26.81
C LEU A 102 -7.27 -4.36 27.51
#